data_1d00d08e6ca2e74fe626f1cb4e87561f
#
_entry.id   1d00d08e6ca2e74fe626f1cb4e87561f
#
_cell.length_a   1.000
_cell.length_b   1.000
_cell.length_c   1.000
_cell.angle_alpha   90.00
_cell.angle_beta   90.00
_cell.angle_gamma   90.00
#
_symmetry.space_group_name_H-M   'P 1'
#
loop_
_entity.id
_entity.type
_entity.pdbx_description
1 polymer ?
#
loop_
_entity_poly.entity_id
_entity_poly.type
_entity_poly.pdbx_seq_one_letter_code
_entity_poly.pdbx_strand_id
1 'polypeptide(L)'
;MSNRSMENLFFKSLRSKQVVVTALSITLFVAIISLVLFEGTKQSVTLEVNGEKRTINTHTHTVGELLSAQEIEVAEFDVVTPSVNTPIEEGLSVRWEQAKEVAIQVGPENTTIWTTEDKVKDVLAQADIDITEHDQVSPALDEEVGADNLIAVEKAFEVTLEDGGEEKKVWSTSTTVADFLKRENIHLNEDDRLNRKADGYLKPGSFVQVVRVEKVTDVVEEPANFAVETRNDPKLLKGREKVVQEGKKGTVSRKFEVVKENGKEVSRTLLAETTITEPQKKIVAVGTKKMVASASSGVGVSRSNAEPSGGKEFYVTATAYTAYCNGCSGITHTGINLRANPNVKVIAVDPKVIPL
;
A
#
# COMPACT_ATOMS: atom_id res chain seq x y z
N MET A 1 25.69 75.78 -89.88
CA MET A 1 24.50 76.45 -89.39
C MET A 1 23.34 75.49 -89.67
N SER A 2 22.94 74.59 -88.71
CA SER A 2 21.61 73.94 -88.81
C SER A 2 21.32 72.96 -87.67
N ASN A 3 21.69 73.24 -86.48
CA ASN A 3 21.31 72.26 -85.37
C ASN A 3 20.46 72.91 -84.24
N ARG A 4 20.24 74.20 -84.34
CA ARG A 4 19.37 74.92 -83.34
C ARG A 4 17.86 74.90 -83.66
N SER A 5 17.50 74.50 -84.86
CA SER A 5 16.09 74.57 -85.33
C SER A 5 15.29 73.29 -84.97
N MET A 6 15.90 72.12 -84.82
CA MET A 6 15.19 70.90 -84.48
C MET A 6 14.90 70.73 -83.02
N GLU A 7 15.77 71.17 -82.13
CA GLU A 7 15.50 71.15 -80.65
C GLU A 7 14.31 72.00 -80.29
N ASN A 8 14.16 73.16 -80.92
CA ASN A 8 13.01 74.03 -80.61
C ASN A 8 11.65 73.49 -81.12
N LEU A 9 11.64 72.66 -82.14
CA LEU A 9 10.42 72.00 -82.68
C LEU A 9 9.97 70.85 -81.78
N PHE A 10 10.91 70.11 -81.20
CA PHE A 10 10.63 69.01 -80.28
C PHE A 10 10.06 69.54 -78.96
N PHE A 11 10.66 70.58 -78.40
CA PHE A 11 10.15 71.21 -77.17
C PHE A 11 8.85 72.00 -77.36
N LYS A 12 8.55 72.49 -78.56
CA LYS A 12 7.28 73.19 -78.88
C LYS A 12 6.14 72.19 -79.08
N SER A 13 6.40 70.99 -79.58
CA SER A 13 5.43 69.88 -79.71
C SER A 13 5.09 69.31 -78.33
N LEU A 14 6.03 69.27 -77.39
CA LEU A 14 5.82 68.77 -76.01
C LEU A 14 4.94 69.73 -75.20
N ARG A 15 4.76 70.98 -75.63
CA ARG A 15 3.91 71.97 -74.94
C ARG A 15 2.45 71.95 -75.45
N SER A 16 2.10 71.20 -76.48
CA SER A 16 0.70 71.10 -76.90
C SER A 16 -0.10 70.26 -75.91
N LYS A 17 -1.24 70.71 -75.50
CA LYS A 17 -2.13 70.01 -74.56
C LYS A 17 -2.38 68.54 -74.99
N GLN A 18 -2.44 68.30 -76.32
CA GLN A 18 -2.67 66.98 -76.87
C GLN A 18 -1.48 66.06 -76.69
N VAL A 19 -0.23 66.53 -76.86
CA VAL A 19 0.99 65.74 -76.64
C VAL A 19 1.13 65.41 -75.14
N VAL A 20 0.82 66.33 -74.26
CA VAL A 20 0.85 66.07 -72.82
C VAL A 20 -0.20 65.00 -72.42
N VAL A 21 -1.43 65.14 -73.00
CA VAL A 21 -2.48 64.17 -72.72
C VAL A 21 -2.13 62.77 -73.28
N THR A 22 -1.60 62.68 -74.51
CA THR A 22 -1.21 61.38 -75.04
C THR A 22 -0.02 60.77 -74.32
N ALA A 23 0.95 61.57 -73.88
CA ALA A 23 2.09 61.09 -73.10
C ALA A 23 1.60 60.59 -71.73
N LEU A 24 0.66 61.29 -71.04
CA LEU A 24 0.07 60.85 -69.79
C LEU A 24 -0.77 59.58 -69.93
N SER A 25 -1.52 59.46 -71.08
CA SER A 25 -2.29 58.25 -71.39
C SER A 25 -1.37 57.02 -71.65
N ILE A 26 -0.28 57.19 -72.36
CA ILE A 26 0.67 56.11 -72.59
C ILE A 26 1.37 55.70 -71.32
N THR A 27 1.81 56.66 -70.50
CA THR A 27 2.42 56.34 -69.19
C THR A 27 1.40 55.61 -68.24
N LEU A 28 0.17 56.02 -68.23
CA LEU A 28 -0.87 55.34 -67.45
C LEU A 28 -1.12 53.93 -67.99
N PHE A 29 -1.18 53.75 -69.31
CA PHE A 29 -1.38 52.47 -69.98
C PHE A 29 -0.17 51.51 -69.72
N VAL A 30 1.01 52.00 -69.78
CA VAL A 30 2.22 51.22 -69.43
C VAL A 30 2.25 50.86 -67.99
N ALA A 31 1.82 51.80 -67.07
CA ALA A 31 1.70 51.54 -65.66
C ALA A 31 0.67 50.44 -65.34
N ILE A 32 -0.51 50.51 -66.03
CA ILE A 32 -1.56 49.47 -65.86
C ILE A 32 -1.06 48.11 -66.37
N ILE A 33 -0.44 48.06 -67.55
CA ILE A 33 0.13 46.81 -68.09
C ILE A 33 1.20 46.27 -67.14
N SER A 34 2.10 47.12 -66.67
CA SER A 34 3.12 46.72 -65.69
C SER A 34 2.54 46.13 -64.40
N LEU A 35 1.44 46.75 -63.92
CA LEU A 35 0.75 46.30 -62.73
C LEU A 35 0.04 44.96 -62.97
N VAL A 36 -0.60 44.76 -64.15
CA VAL A 36 -1.23 43.48 -64.51
C VAL A 36 -0.19 42.39 -64.70
N LEU A 37 0.94 42.67 -65.33
CA LEU A 37 2.02 41.71 -65.48
C LEU A 37 2.65 41.39 -64.13
N PHE A 38 2.82 42.38 -63.26
CA PHE A 38 3.35 42.19 -61.91
C PHE A 38 2.44 41.30 -61.10
N GLU A 39 1.13 41.53 -61.08
CA GLU A 39 0.18 40.64 -60.43
C GLU A 39 0.09 39.25 -61.06
N GLY A 40 0.16 39.16 -62.40
CA GLY A 40 0.09 37.91 -63.15
C GLY A 40 1.33 37.01 -63.04
N THR A 41 2.43 37.52 -62.52
CA THR A 41 3.67 36.73 -62.29
C THR A 41 3.78 36.26 -60.81
N LYS A 42 2.83 36.54 -59.96
CA LYS A 42 2.82 35.97 -58.60
C LYS A 42 2.52 34.48 -58.65
N GLN A 43 3.23 33.73 -57.84
CA GLN A 43 2.97 32.30 -57.58
C GLN A 43 1.96 32.15 -56.44
N SER A 44 1.00 31.25 -56.63
CA SER A 44 0.00 30.94 -55.62
C SER A 44 0.50 29.81 -54.71
N VAL A 45 0.63 30.08 -53.43
CA VAL A 45 1.16 29.13 -52.45
C VAL A 45 0.12 28.96 -51.33
N THR A 46 -0.07 27.73 -50.87
CA THR A 46 -0.86 27.46 -49.68
C THR A 46 0.06 27.46 -48.47
N LEU A 47 -0.14 28.43 -47.57
CA LEU A 47 0.58 28.49 -46.30
C LEU A 47 -0.31 27.98 -45.16
N GLU A 48 0.17 26.99 -44.45
CA GLU A 48 -0.43 26.47 -43.23
C GLU A 48 0.39 26.95 -42.03
N VAL A 49 -0.28 27.70 -41.11
CA VAL A 49 0.32 28.27 -39.91
C VAL A 49 -0.37 27.67 -38.71
N ASN A 50 0.31 26.84 -37.92
CA ASN A 50 -0.25 26.15 -36.74
C ASN A 50 -1.61 25.47 -37.07
N GLY A 51 -1.72 24.80 -38.22
CA GLY A 51 -2.94 24.12 -38.69
C GLY A 51 -3.92 24.98 -39.48
N GLU A 52 -3.79 26.31 -39.50
CA GLU A 52 -4.64 27.21 -40.29
C GLU A 52 -4.10 27.39 -41.68
N LYS A 53 -4.93 27.08 -42.72
CA LYS A 53 -4.55 27.18 -44.13
C LYS A 53 -5.02 28.49 -44.76
N ARG A 54 -4.11 29.16 -45.46
CA ARG A 54 -4.40 30.36 -46.27
C ARG A 54 -3.64 30.32 -47.61
N THR A 55 -4.24 30.81 -48.64
CA THR A 55 -3.61 30.94 -49.96
C THR A 55 -2.98 32.33 -50.08
N ILE A 56 -1.71 32.38 -50.47
CA ILE A 56 -0.90 33.60 -50.63
C ILE A 56 -0.35 33.68 -52.03
N ASN A 57 -0.55 34.83 -52.68
CA ASN A 57 0.09 35.13 -53.98
C ASN A 57 1.39 35.92 -53.71
N THR A 58 2.52 35.40 -54.12
CA THR A 58 3.83 35.97 -53.77
C THR A 58 4.81 36.00 -54.93
N HIS A 59 5.80 36.87 -54.83
CA HIS A 59 6.99 36.90 -55.72
C HIS A 59 8.24 36.44 -54.98
N THR A 60 8.14 35.97 -53.77
CA THR A 60 9.30 35.46 -53.02
C THR A 60 9.87 34.21 -53.70
N HIS A 61 11.16 33.99 -53.58
CA HIS A 61 11.83 32.91 -54.27
C HIS A 61 12.02 31.66 -53.41
N THR A 62 11.97 31.80 -52.10
CA THR A 62 12.16 30.71 -51.16
C THR A 62 11.07 30.71 -50.08
N VAL A 63 10.89 29.55 -49.43
CA VAL A 63 9.97 29.37 -48.29
C VAL A 63 10.33 30.32 -47.13
N GLY A 64 11.65 30.49 -46.86
CA GLY A 64 12.08 31.42 -45.79
C GLY A 64 11.74 32.88 -46.09
N GLU A 65 11.89 33.33 -47.36
CA GLU A 65 11.48 34.65 -47.78
C GLU A 65 9.95 34.83 -47.68
N LEU A 66 9.18 33.80 -48.03
CA LEU A 66 7.72 33.79 -47.87
C LEU A 66 7.30 33.97 -46.41
N LEU A 67 7.86 33.18 -45.49
CA LEU A 67 7.58 33.26 -44.05
C LEU A 67 7.96 34.64 -43.52
N SER A 68 9.14 35.16 -43.87
CA SER A 68 9.57 36.51 -43.44
C SER A 68 8.65 37.60 -44.01
N ALA A 69 8.18 37.48 -45.27
CA ALA A 69 7.20 38.40 -45.85
C ALA A 69 5.82 38.35 -45.16
N GLN A 70 5.52 37.31 -44.45
CA GLN A 70 4.33 37.15 -43.62
C GLN A 70 4.59 37.51 -42.16
N GLU A 71 5.74 38.12 -41.84
CA GLU A 71 6.15 38.51 -40.47
C GLU A 71 6.31 37.30 -39.52
N ILE A 72 6.62 36.11 -40.11
CA ILE A 72 6.88 34.90 -39.36
C ILE A 72 8.39 34.75 -39.20
N GLU A 73 8.88 34.88 -37.97
CA GLU A 73 10.27 34.60 -37.61
C GLU A 73 10.36 33.11 -37.22
N VAL A 74 11.13 32.33 -38.00
CA VAL A 74 11.32 30.91 -37.76
C VAL A 74 12.38 30.73 -36.68
N ALA A 75 11.97 30.16 -35.55
CA ALA A 75 12.86 29.85 -34.41
C ALA A 75 13.58 28.50 -34.64
N GLU A 76 14.58 28.21 -33.78
CA GLU A 76 15.47 27.04 -33.94
C GLU A 76 14.70 25.69 -33.88
N PHE A 77 13.64 25.63 -33.12
CA PHE A 77 12.86 24.39 -32.88
C PHE A 77 11.56 24.33 -33.67
N ASP A 78 11.25 25.37 -34.45
CA ASP A 78 10.06 25.36 -35.31
C ASP A 78 10.18 24.34 -36.43
N VAL A 79 9.04 23.78 -36.81
CA VAL A 79 8.98 22.85 -37.94
C VAL A 79 8.49 23.58 -39.20
N VAL A 80 9.30 23.57 -40.24
CA VAL A 80 8.98 24.11 -41.55
C VAL A 80 9.05 23.03 -42.63
N THR A 81 7.95 22.79 -43.30
CA THR A 81 7.88 21.79 -44.37
C THR A 81 7.24 22.39 -45.62
N PRO A 82 7.93 22.38 -46.79
CA PRO A 82 9.32 21.99 -47.00
C PRO A 82 10.30 22.99 -46.36
N SER A 83 11.60 22.70 -46.36
CA SER A 83 12.62 23.50 -45.70
C SER A 83 12.64 24.96 -46.17
N VAL A 84 13.14 25.87 -45.33
CA VAL A 84 13.20 27.31 -45.57
C VAL A 84 13.96 27.68 -46.87
N ASN A 85 14.87 26.83 -47.33
CA ASN A 85 15.65 27.04 -48.57
C ASN A 85 14.96 26.50 -49.85
N THR A 86 13.79 25.89 -49.74
CA THR A 86 13.06 25.33 -50.88
C THR A 86 12.54 26.47 -51.77
N PRO A 87 12.76 26.37 -53.11
CA PRO A 87 12.19 27.35 -54.04
C PRO A 87 10.66 27.32 -54.02
N ILE A 88 10.06 28.51 -54.20
CA ILE A 88 8.62 28.65 -54.35
C ILE A 88 8.25 28.25 -55.78
N GLU A 89 7.24 27.38 -55.89
CA GLU A 89 6.60 26.95 -57.13
C GLU A 89 5.09 27.14 -57.03
N GLU A 90 4.42 27.27 -58.22
CA GLU A 90 2.98 27.39 -58.28
C GLU A 90 2.27 26.18 -57.62
N GLY A 91 1.37 26.45 -56.66
CA GLY A 91 0.66 25.42 -55.95
C GLY A 91 1.43 24.77 -54.78
N LEU A 92 2.64 25.26 -54.44
CA LEU A 92 3.40 24.74 -53.30
C LEU A 92 2.60 24.86 -52.02
N SER A 93 2.62 23.81 -51.19
CA SER A 93 2.09 23.82 -49.82
C SER A 93 3.23 23.95 -48.82
N VAL A 94 3.22 25.01 -48.06
CA VAL A 94 4.18 25.30 -47.00
C VAL A 94 3.47 25.19 -45.65
N ARG A 95 4.04 24.40 -44.76
CA ARG A 95 3.55 24.23 -43.38
C ARG A 95 4.59 24.77 -42.42
N TRP A 96 4.19 25.65 -41.54
CA TRP A 96 4.99 26.11 -40.42
C TRP A 96 4.24 25.86 -39.10
N GLU A 97 4.93 25.23 -38.18
CA GLU A 97 4.45 24.95 -36.84
C GLU A 97 5.43 25.54 -35.83
N GLN A 98 4.91 26.40 -35.01
CA GLN A 98 5.68 27.05 -33.96
C GLN A 98 5.93 26.06 -32.81
N ALA A 99 7.19 25.90 -32.45
CA ALA A 99 7.54 25.14 -31.27
C ALA A 99 7.20 25.93 -30.00
N LYS A 100 6.67 25.21 -29.02
CA LYS A 100 6.40 25.73 -27.68
C LYS A 100 7.32 25.02 -26.67
N GLU A 101 7.72 25.75 -25.65
CA GLU A 101 8.44 25.18 -24.52
C GLU A 101 7.45 24.51 -23.59
N VAL A 102 7.66 23.23 -23.30
CA VAL A 102 6.81 22.43 -22.41
C VAL A 102 7.66 21.93 -21.25
N ALA A 103 7.22 22.23 -20.03
CA ALA A 103 7.78 21.71 -18.80
C ALA A 103 7.15 20.36 -18.46
N ILE A 104 7.96 19.36 -18.20
CA ILE A 104 7.52 18.02 -17.80
C ILE A 104 8.08 17.74 -16.43
N GLN A 105 7.17 17.56 -15.46
CA GLN A 105 7.49 17.21 -14.09
C GLN A 105 7.26 15.71 -13.87
N VAL A 106 8.33 14.95 -13.61
CA VAL A 106 8.27 13.53 -13.27
C VAL A 106 8.64 13.37 -11.80
N GLY A 107 7.64 13.28 -10.94
CA GLY A 107 7.85 13.29 -9.48
C GLY A 107 8.62 14.56 -9.05
N PRO A 108 9.84 14.44 -8.49
CA PRO A 108 10.66 15.59 -8.08
C PRO A 108 11.51 16.19 -9.23
N GLU A 109 11.59 15.52 -10.37
CA GLU A 109 12.44 15.91 -11.48
C GLU A 109 11.66 16.78 -12.47
N ASN A 110 12.28 17.88 -12.93
CA ASN A 110 11.72 18.77 -13.95
C ASN A 110 12.61 18.74 -15.17
N THR A 111 12.00 18.52 -16.33
CA THR A 111 12.64 18.57 -17.65
C THR A 111 11.86 19.53 -18.52
N THR A 112 12.54 20.24 -19.40
CA THR A 112 11.91 21.15 -20.36
C THR A 112 12.30 20.74 -21.76
N ILE A 113 11.32 20.67 -22.67
CA ILE A 113 11.56 20.39 -24.09
C ILE A 113 10.86 21.41 -24.98
N TRP A 114 11.40 21.64 -26.16
CA TRP A 114 10.74 22.37 -27.23
C TRP A 114 10.04 21.38 -28.17
N THR A 115 8.77 21.61 -28.44
CA THR A 115 7.95 20.70 -29.26
C THR A 115 6.90 21.43 -30.05
N THR A 116 6.53 20.89 -31.20
CA THR A 116 5.34 21.29 -31.98
C THR A 116 4.16 20.34 -31.71
N GLU A 117 4.35 19.30 -30.90
CA GLU A 117 3.29 18.35 -30.57
C GLU A 117 2.26 18.97 -29.63
N ASP A 118 0.98 18.74 -29.91
CA ASP A 118 -0.12 19.27 -29.10
C ASP A 118 -0.58 18.29 -28.05
N LYS A 119 -0.49 16.97 -28.30
CA LYS A 119 -0.98 15.97 -27.37
C LYS A 119 0.07 15.56 -26.35
N VAL A 120 -0.37 15.41 -25.11
CA VAL A 120 0.48 15.02 -23.99
C VAL A 120 1.28 13.75 -24.28
N LYS A 121 0.66 12.72 -24.86
CA LYS A 121 1.33 11.45 -25.20
C LYS A 121 2.49 11.63 -26.18
N ASP A 122 2.31 12.50 -27.19
CA ASP A 122 3.29 12.71 -28.24
C ASP A 122 4.48 13.52 -27.70
N VAL A 123 4.20 14.50 -26.83
CA VAL A 123 5.21 15.27 -26.09
C VAL A 123 6.04 14.37 -25.18
N LEU A 124 5.39 13.47 -24.42
CA LEU A 124 6.09 12.53 -23.54
C LEU A 124 6.94 11.53 -24.32
N ALA A 125 6.44 11.06 -25.46
CA ALA A 125 7.20 10.19 -26.37
C ALA A 125 8.43 10.91 -26.93
N GLN A 126 8.31 12.19 -27.33
CA GLN A 126 9.43 13.00 -27.78
C GLN A 126 10.47 13.23 -26.68
N ALA A 127 10.03 13.32 -25.42
CA ALA A 127 10.90 13.46 -24.25
C ALA A 127 11.54 12.13 -23.78
N ASP A 128 11.26 11.01 -24.46
CA ASP A 128 11.73 9.65 -24.12
C ASP A 128 11.27 9.22 -22.70
N ILE A 129 10.05 9.63 -22.32
CA ILE A 129 9.43 9.30 -21.01
C ILE A 129 8.42 8.18 -21.23
N ASP A 130 8.80 6.98 -20.80
CA ASP A 130 7.91 5.81 -20.82
C ASP A 130 6.80 5.95 -19.79
N ILE A 131 5.56 5.75 -20.20
CA ILE A 131 4.37 5.78 -19.35
C ILE A 131 3.73 4.40 -19.29
N THR A 132 3.43 3.94 -18.07
CA THR A 132 2.72 2.69 -17.82
C THR A 132 1.23 2.96 -17.55
N GLU A 133 0.41 1.91 -17.64
CA GLU A 133 -1.04 2.01 -17.35
C GLU A 133 -1.39 2.41 -15.90
N HIS A 134 -0.41 2.30 -15.00
CA HIS A 134 -0.57 2.62 -13.58
C HIS A 134 -0.11 4.02 -13.22
N ASP A 135 0.62 4.70 -14.12
CA ASP A 135 1.11 6.06 -13.91
C ASP A 135 -0.03 7.07 -14.00
N GLN A 136 0.07 8.15 -13.25
CA GLN A 136 -0.87 9.27 -13.36
C GLN A 136 -0.22 10.39 -14.16
N VAL A 137 -0.94 10.88 -15.16
CA VAL A 137 -0.48 11.95 -16.03
C VAL A 137 -1.55 13.04 -16.06
N SER A 138 -1.13 14.28 -15.90
CA SER A 138 -2.01 15.45 -15.98
C SER A 138 -1.36 16.55 -16.82
N PRO A 139 -2.05 17.06 -17.89
CA PRO A 139 -3.32 16.59 -18.43
C PRO A 139 -3.27 15.14 -18.91
N ALA A 140 -4.43 14.53 -19.24
CA ALA A 140 -4.48 13.13 -19.67
C ALA A 140 -3.74 12.91 -21.00
N LEU A 141 -3.28 11.68 -21.26
CA LEU A 141 -2.43 11.35 -22.42
C LEU A 141 -3.03 11.75 -23.78
N ASP A 142 -4.34 11.65 -23.95
CA ASP A 142 -5.03 11.99 -25.18
C ASP A 142 -5.49 13.46 -25.26
N GLU A 143 -5.32 14.22 -24.19
CA GLU A 143 -5.60 15.64 -24.11
C GLU A 143 -4.46 16.47 -24.72
N GLU A 144 -4.78 17.73 -25.04
CA GLU A 144 -3.80 18.72 -25.45
C GLU A 144 -3.07 19.27 -24.22
N VAL A 145 -1.82 19.66 -24.42
CA VAL A 145 -1.03 20.35 -23.39
C VAL A 145 -1.73 21.65 -23.03
N GLY A 146 -1.97 21.82 -21.73
CA GLY A 146 -2.69 23.01 -21.22
C GLY A 146 -1.97 24.33 -21.52
N ALA A 147 -2.69 25.44 -21.34
CA ALA A 147 -2.16 26.79 -21.59
C ALA A 147 -0.96 27.18 -20.71
N ASP A 148 -0.72 26.46 -19.65
CA ASP A 148 0.44 26.58 -18.74
C ASP A 148 1.70 25.86 -19.25
N ASN A 149 1.55 25.09 -20.33
CA ASN A 149 2.60 24.25 -20.92
C ASN A 149 3.28 23.32 -19.88
N LEU A 150 2.50 22.78 -18.94
CA LEU A 150 2.99 21.89 -17.91
C LEU A 150 2.35 20.51 -18.04
N ILE A 151 3.18 19.47 -18.00
CA ILE A 151 2.77 18.07 -17.90
C ILE A 151 3.32 17.53 -16.58
N ALA A 152 2.43 17.04 -15.73
CA ALA A 152 2.82 16.36 -14.48
C ALA A 152 2.66 14.85 -14.63
N VAL A 153 3.71 14.12 -14.31
CA VAL A 153 3.76 12.65 -14.35
C VAL A 153 4.08 12.13 -12.95
N GLU A 154 3.17 11.39 -12.37
CA GLU A 154 3.41 10.64 -11.14
C GLU A 154 3.61 9.15 -11.46
N LYS A 155 4.83 8.68 -11.33
CA LYS A 155 5.19 7.29 -11.57
C LYS A 155 4.58 6.40 -10.50
N ALA A 156 3.91 5.34 -10.95
CA ALA A 156 3.40 4.31 -10.06
C ALA A 156 4.50 3.33 -9.66
N PHE A 157 4.37 2.80 -8.47
CA PHE A 157 5.24 1.77 -7.91
C PHE A 157 4.43 0.73 -7.14
N GLU A 158 4.99 -0.45 -7.00
CA GLU A 158 4.39 -1.55 -6.25
C GLU A 158 4.48 -1.29 -4.74
N VAL A 159 3.35 -1.43 -4.05
CA VAL A 159 3.21 -1.41 -2.60
C VAL A 159 2.70 -2.77 -2.15
N THR A 160 3.35 -3.37 -1.17
CA THR A 160 2.84 -4.58 -0.53
C THR A 160 1.86 -4.17 0.57
N LEU A 161 0.63 -4.62 0.46
CA LEU A 161 -0.44 -4.38 1.43
C LEU A 161 -0.83 -5.69 2.09
N GLU A 162 -0.76 -5.73 3.42
CA GLU A 162 -1.27 -6.82 4.25
C GLU A 162 -2.47 -6.32 5.05
N ASP A 163 -3.63 -6.93 4.86
CA ASP A 163 -4.86 -6.64 5.61
C ASP A 163 -5.35 -7.89 6.32
N GLY A 164 -5.34 -7.87 7.64
CA GLY A 164 -5.82 -8.99 8.45
C GLY A 164 -5.02 -10.29 8.29
N GLY A 165 -3.80 -10.21 7.75
CA GLY A 165 -2.93 -11.34 7.46
C GLY A 165 -2.99 -11.81 6.01
N GLU A 166 -3.80 -11.19 5.15
CA GLU A 166 -3.82 -11.43 3.70
C GLU A 166 -2.93 -10.40 3.00
N GLU A 167 -1.93 -10.87 2.26
CA GLU A 167 -0.97 -10.04 1.55
C GLU A 167 -1.34 -9.91 0.07
N LYS A 168 -1.31 -8.67 -0.45
CA LYS A 168 -1.45 -8.39 -1.89
C LYS A 168 -0.49 -7.29 -2.32
N LYS A 169 -0.12 -7.29 -3.60
CA LYS A 169 0.64 -6.24 -4.24
C LYS A 169 -0.29 -5.29 -4.97
N VAL A 170 -0.10 -4.00 -4.78
CA VAL A 170 -0.96 -2.96 -5.33
C VAL A 170 -0.11 -1.84 -5.92
N TRP A 171 -0.45 -1.39 -7.11
CA TRP A 171 0.16 -0.24 -7.72
C TRP A 171 -0.35 1.06 -7.09
N SER A 172 0.55 1.97 -6.78
CA SER A 172 0.24 3.26 -6.18
C SER A 172 1.23 4.32 -6.63
N THR A 173 0.76 5.54 -6.75
CA THR A 173 1.61 6.72 -6.86
C THR A 173 1.97 7.24 -5.46
N SER A 174 2.84 8.26 -5.38
CA SER A 174 3.22 8.89 -4.11
C SER A 174 2.00 9.54 -3.46
N THR A 175 1.52 8.93 -2.37
CA THR A 175 0.35 9.38 -1.61
C THR A 175 0.53 9.04 -0.14
N THR A 176 -0.36 9.51 0.74
CA THR A 176 -0.35 9.12 2.14
C THR A 176 -0.87 7.70 2.34
N VAL A 177 -0.47 7.05 3.44
CA VAL A 177 -1.00 5.73 3.81
C VAL A 177 -2.52 5.78 3.96
N ALA A 178 -3.06 6.86 4.55
CA ALA A 178 -4.51 7.02 4.71
C ALA A 178 -5.26 7.08 3.38
N ASP A 179 -4.77 7.88 2.42
CA ASP A 179 -5.39 8.01 1.11
C ASP A 179 -5.27 6.70 0.30
N PHE A 180 -4.13 6.02 0.42
CA PHE A 180 -3.92 4.71 -0.17
C PHE A 180 -4.94 3.68 0.35
N LEU A 181 -5.10 3.56 1.67
CA LEU A 181 -6.06 2.64 2.28
C LEU A 181 -7.50 2.99 1.87
N LYS A 182 -7.85 4.28 1.81
CA LYS A 182 -9.15 4.74 1.35
C LYS A 182 -9.42 4.34 -0.10
N ARG A 183 -8.43 4.47 -0.99
CA ARG A 183 -8.53 4.07 -2.40
C ARG A 183 -8.72 2.56 -2.55
N GLU A 184 -8.07 1.78 -1.68
CA GLU A 184 -8.22 0.33 -1.62
C GLU A 184 -9.51 -0.13 -0.92
N ASN A 185 -10.39 0.81 -0.50
CA ASN A 185 -11.62 0.56 0.27
C ASN A 185 -11.38 -0.10 1.62
N ILE A 186 -10.22 0.14 2.23
CA ILE A 186 -9.85 -0.38 3.54
C ILE A 186 -10.21 0.65 4.59
N HIS A 187 -11.19 0.31 5.42
CA HIS A 187 -11.62 1.12 6.56
C HIS A 187 -10.97 0.57 7.83
N LEU A 188 -10.43 1.46 8.64
CA LEU A 188 -9.84 1.12 9.93
C LEU A 188 -10.90 1.28 11.02
N ASN A 189 -11.00 0.29 11.91
CA ASN A 189 -11.74 0.39 13.15
C ASN A 189 -10.88 1.10 14.22
N GLU A 190 -11.50 1.49 15.36
CA GLU A 190 -10.79 2.22 16.42
C GLU A 190 -9.61 1.45 17.02
N ASP A 191 -9.72 0.13 17.11
CA ASP A 191 -8.70 -0.73 17.69
C ASP A 191 -7.66 -1.24 16.66
N ASP A 192 -7.93 -1.07 15.35
CA ASP A 192 -7.01 -1.55 14.31
C ASP A 192 -5.67 -0.80 14.35
N ARG A 193 -4.61 -1.48 14.00
CA ARG A 193 -3.26 -0.93 14.04
C ARG A 193 -2.59 -0.93 12.69
N LEU A 194 -1.85 0.15 12.42
CA LEU A 194 -0.98 0.28 11.25
C LEU A 194 0.48 0.15 11.65
N ASN A 195 1.28 -0.47 10.79
CA ASN A 195 2.74 -0.51 10.95
C ASN A 195 3.41 0.82 10.57
N ARG A 196 2.66 1.76 9.97
CA ARG A 196 3.11 3.08 9.53
C ARG A 196 2.16 4.15 10.02
N LYS A 197 2.64 5.40 10.05
CA LYS A 197 1.77 6.56 10.32
C LYS A 197 0.82 6.77 9.14
N ALA A 198 -0.44 7.11 9.43
CA ALA A 198 -1.47 7.34 8.42
C ALA A 198 -1.15 8.53 7.49
N ASP A 199 -0.48 9.55 8.01
CA ASP A 199 0.00 10.74 7.28
C ASP A 199 1.35 10.53 6.57
N GLY A 200 1.97 9.36 6.73
CA GLY A 200 3.24 9.03 6.09
C GLY A 200 3.07 8.78 4.59
N TYR A 201 4.01 9.28 3.77
CA TYR A 201 4.02 9.05 2.34
C TYR A 201 4.54 7.66 1.98
N LEU A 202 3.93 7.07 0.96
CA LEU A 202 4.37 5.82 0.35
C LEU A 202 5.55 6.08 -0.58
N LYS A 203 6.40 5.07 -0.71
CA LYS A 203 7.59 5.04 -1.57
C LYS A 203 7.68 3.67 -2.26
N PRO A 204 8.43 3.55 -3.35
CA PRO A 204 8.69 2.26 -3.98
C PRO A 204 9.13 1.20 -2.96
N GLY A 205 8.49 0.02 -3.00
CA GLY A 205 8.72 -1.07 -2.07
C GLY A 205 8.15 -0.86 -0.66
N SER A 206 7.25 0.11 -0.46
CA SER A 206 6.57 0.28 0.83
C SER A 206 5.76 -0.97 1.19
N PHE A 207 5.84 -1.34 2.46
CA PHE A 207 4.99 -2.36 3.08
C PHE A 207 4.02 -1.67 4.03
N VAL A 208 2.72 -1.83 3.78
CA VAL A 208 1.62 -1.33 4.62
C VAL A 208 0.91 -2.53 5.22
N GLN A 209 0.88 -2.61 6.55
CA GLN A 209 0.22 -3.68 7.29
C GLN A 209 -0.91 -3.10 8.14
N VAL A 210 -2.09 -3.67 7.96
CA VAL A 210 -3.27 -3.43 8.79
C VAL A 210 -3.48 -4.66 9.68
N VAL A 211 -3.25 -4.50 10.97
CA VAL A 211 -3.56 -5.52 11.96
C VAL A 211 -4.99 -5.31 12.42
N ARG A 212 -5.87 -6.23 12.08
CA ARG A 212 -7.27 -6.20 12.50
C ARG A 212 -7.39 -6.62 13.94
N VAL A 213 -7.92 -5.73 14.78
CA VAL A 213 -8.08 -5.98 16.21
C VAL A 213 -9.55 -6.07 16.56
N GLU A 214 -9.95 -7.22 17.13
CA GLU A 214 -11.31 -7.48 17.56
C GLU A 214 -11.31 -7.77 19.07
N LYS A 215 -12.14 -7.06 19.84
CA LYS A 215 -12.38 -7.30 21.26
C LYS A 215 -13.74 -7.94 21.43
N VAL A 216 -13.76 -9.19 21.86
CA VAL A 216 -15.00 -9.93 22.09
C VAL A 216 -15.13 -10.34 23.53
N THR A 217 -16.35 -10.40 24.01
CA THR A 217 -16.66 -10.96 25.34
C THR A 217 -16.98 -12.44 25.21
N ASP A 218 -16.22 -13.28 25.89
CA ASP A 218 -16.45 -14.72 26.00
C ASP A 218 -16.93 -15.06 27.40
N VAL A 219 -18.00 -15.86 27.47
CA VAL A 219 -18.57 -16.30 28.75
C VAL A 219 -18.51 -17.83 28.80
N VAL A 220 -17.73 -18.33 29.75
CA VAL A 220 -17.51 -19.76 29.93
C VAL A 220 -18.08 -20.21 31.24
N GLU A 221 -18.90 -21.26 31.23
CA GLU A 221 -19.39 -21.92 32.45
C GLU A 221 -18.52 -23.14 32.76
N GLU A 222 -17.95 -23.15 33.94
CA GLU A 222 -17.07 -24.21 34.39
C GLU A 222 -17.56 -24.82 35.72
N PRO A 223 -17.33 -26.13 35.92
CA PRO A 223 -17.66 -26.77 37.18
C PRO A 223 -16.75 -26.27 38.31
N ALA A 224 -17.33 -25.70 39.36
CA ALA A 224 -16.62 -25.36 40.59
C ALA A 224 -16.47 -26.61 41.48
N ASN A 225 -15.23 -26.91 41.88
CA ASN A 225 -14.95 -28.05 42.70
C ASN A 225 -15.45 -27.78 44.14
N PHE A 226 -15.94 -28.85 44.82
CA PHE A 226 -16.33 -28.78 46.22
C PHE A 226 -15.12 -29.01 47.13
N ALA A 227 -15.16 -28.42 48.33
CA ALA A 227 -14.20 -28.67 49.40
C ALA A 227 -14.54 -29.98 50.12
N VAL A 228 -13.53 -30.67 50.60
CA VAL A 228 -13.68 -31.84 51.50
C VAL A 228 -13.42 -31.39 52.95
N GLU A 229 -14.45 -31.49 53.80
CA GLU A 229 -14.38 -31.19 55.24
C GLU A 229 -14.29 -32.50 55.99
N THR A 230 -13.26 -32.64 56.82
CA THR A 230 -13.08 -33.81 57.67
C THR A 230 -13.56 -33.49 59.09
N ARG A 231 -14.44 -34.33 59.61
CA ARG A 231 -14.94 -34.19 60.98
C ARG A 231 -14.59 -35.42 61.78
N ASN A 232 -14.14 -35.22 63.07
CA ASN A 232 -13.86 -36.31 63.98
C ASN A 232 -15.17 -36.93 64.53
N ASP A 233 -15.29 -38.28 64.44
CA ASP A 233 -16.42 -39.03 64.99
C ASP A 233 -15.90 -39.97 66.11
N PRO A 234 -16.25 -39.69 67.37
CA PRO A 234 -15.86 -40.53 68.51
C PRO A 234 -16.59 -41.87 68.55
N LYS A 235 -17.62 -42.07 67.74
CA LYS A 235 -18.32 -43.34 67.59
C LYS A 235 -17.69 -44.29 66.59
N LEU A 236 -16.94 -43.79 65.69
CA LEU A 236 -16.28 -44.55 64.65
C LEU A 236 -14.87 -44.97 65.09
N LEU A 237 -14.51 -46.20 64.83
CA LEU A 237 -13.16 -46.72 65.15
C LEU A 237 -12.03 -45.96 64.46
N LYS A 238 -10.95 -45.69 65.16
CA LYS A 238 -9.76 -45.03 64.56
C LYS A 238 -9.27 -45.76 63.31
N GLY A 239 -9.10 -45.01 62.23
CA GLY A 239 -8.71 -45.53 60.88
C GLY A 239 -9.86 -45.94 59.99
N ARG A 240 -11.11 -45.74 60.46
CA ARG A 240 -12.32 -45.88 59.64
C ARG A 240 -12.79 -44.50 59.23
N GLU A 241 -13.21 -44.39 57.99
CA GLU A 241 -13.83 -43.19 57.42
C GLU A 241 -15.26 -43.50 56.96
N LYS A 242 -16.14 -42.54 57.13
CA LYS A 242 -17.52 -42.62 56.66
C LYS A 242 -17.90 -41.33 56.01
N VAL A 243 -18.34 -41.39 54.73
CA VAL A 243 -18.91 -40.22 54.07
C VAL A 243 -20.28 -39.90 54.75
N VAL A 244 -20.37 -38.71 55.34
CA VAL A 244 -21.56 -38.19 55.95
C VAL A 244 -22.44 -37.41 54.99
N GLN A 245 -21.74 -36.69 54.08
CA GLN A 245 -22.37 -35.92 53.00
C GLN A 245 -21.53 -36.01 51.75
N GLU A 246 -22.15 -36.38 50.63
CA GLU A 246 -21.47 -36.37 49.32
C GLU A 246 -21.30 -34.94 48.84
N GLY A 247 -20.17 -34.66 48.20
CA GLY A 247 -19.90 -33.41 47.55
C GLY A 247 -20.63 -33.31 46.22
N LYS A 248 -21.13 -32.12 45.91
CA LYS A 248 -21.65 -31.81 44.58
C LYS A 248 -20.86 -30.64 44.03
N LYS A 249 -20.44 -30.74 42.74
CA LYS A 249 -19.80 -29.62 42.04
C LYS A 249 -20.81 -28.49 41.87
N GLY A 250 -20.36 -27.26 42.06
CA GLY A 250 -21.06 -26.08 41.65
C GLY A 250 -20.81 -25.73 40.21
N THR A 251 -21.29 -24.53 39.81
CA THR A 251 -21.00 -23.95 38.48
C THR A 251 -20.63 -22.50 38.71
N VAL A 252 -19.52 -22.07 38.07
CA VAL A 252 -19.09 -20.69 38.00
C VAL A 252 -19.16 -20.23 36.54
N SER A 253 -19.63 -19.00 36.33
CA SER A 253 -19.59 -18.30 35.07
C SER A 253 -18.41 -17.34 35.11
N ARG A 254 -17.51 -17.46 34.13
CA ARG A 254 -16.36 -16.57 33.92
C ARG A 254 -16.54 -15.77 32.67
N LYS A 255 -16.51 -14.46 32.78
CA LYS A 255 -16.59 -13.53 31.67
C LYS A 255 -15.19 -13.05 31.36
N PHE A 256 -14.75 -13.31 30.14
CA PHE A 256 -13.44 -12.88 29.64
C PHE A 256 -13.58 -11.81 28.58
N GLU A 257 -12.66 -10.85 28.56
CA GLU A 257 -12.34 -10.07 27.37
C GLU A 257 -11.27 -10.82 26.58
N VAL A 258 -11.59 -11.14 25.33
CA VAL A 258 -10.69 -11.82 24.41
C VAL A 258 -10.33 -10.84 23.31
N VAL A 259 -9.03 -10.53 23.20
CA VAL A 259 -8.49 -9.70 22.11
C VAL A 259 -7.95 -10.63 21.04
N LYS A 260 -8.44 -10.44 19.82
CA LYS A 260 -7.96 -11.16 18.64
C LYS A 260 -7.25 -10.20 17.71
N GLU A 261 -6.11 -10.61 17.18
CA GLU A 261 -5.39 -9.94 16.11
C GLU A 261 -5.39 -10.83 14.86
N ASN A 262 -5.87 -10.28 13.75
CA ASN A 262 -6.03 -11.03 12.50
C ASN A 262 -6.74 -12.37 12.72
N GLY A 263 -7.81 -12.35 13.53
CA GLY A 263 -8.63 -13.52 13.86
C GLY A 263 -8.01 -14.49 14.88
N LYS A 264 -6.75 -14.27 15.31
CA LYS A 264 -6.07 -15.13 16.31
C LYS A 264 -6.16 -14.51 17.68
N GLU A 265 -6.50 -15.31 18.70
CA GLU A 265 -6.50 -14.87 20.10
C GLU A 265 -5.07 -14.54 20.56
N VAL A 266 -4.86 -13.31 20.99
CA VAL A 266 -3.56 -12.81 21.52
C VAL A 266 -3.62 -12.53 23.01
N SER A 267 -4.81 -12.25 23.53
CA SER A 267 -4.98 -11.98 24.96
C SER A 267 -6.36 -12.43 25.43
N ARG A 268 -6.40 -12.95 26.68
CA ARG A 268 -7.65 -13.32 27.37
C ARG A 268 -7.57 -12.81 28.80
N THR A 269 -8.40 -11.85 29.15
CA THR A 269 -8.43 -11.23 30.47
C THR A 269 -9.75 -11.55 31.19
N LEU A 270 -9.69 -12.06 32.41
CA LEU A 270 -10.90 -12.29 33.23
C LEU A 270 -11.47 -10.94 33.68
N LEU A 271 -12.69 -10.64 33.25
CA LEU A 271 -13.43 -9.43 33.63
C LEU A 271 -14.28 -9.66 34.91
N ALA A 272 -14.93 -10.80 35.01
CA ALA A 272 -15.80 -11.13 36.12
C ALA A 272 -15.89 -12.65 36.30
N GLU A 273 -16.08 -13.05 37.58
CA GLU A 273 -16.43 -14.41 37.96
C GLU A 273 -17.71 -14.36 38.81
N THR A 274 -18.69 -15.16 38.45
CA THR A 274 -19.98 -15.23 39.17
C THR A 274 -20.33 -16.68 39.46
N THR A 275 -20.60 -17.01 40.68
CA THR A 275 -21.08 -18.34 41.06
C THR A 275 -22.54 -18.48 40.71
N ILE A 276 -22.86 -19.38 39.75
CA ILE A 276 -24.24 -19.71 39.38
C ILE A 276 -24.84 -20.67 40.37
N THR A 277 -24.08 -21.72 40.71
CA THR A 277 -24.50 -22.73 41.71
C THR A 277 -23.36 -22.96 42.67
N GLU A 278 -23.63 -22.80 43.95
CA GLU A 278 -22.63 -23.07 45.00
C GLU A 278 -22.28 -24.56 45.09
N PRO A 279 -20.98 -24.91 45.19
CA PRO A 279 -20.58 -26.29 45.39
C PRO A 279 -20.95 -26.77 46.80
N GLN A 280 -21.54 -27.95 46.89
CA GLN A 280 -21.81 -28.60 48.18
C GLN A 280 -20.59 -29.37 48.65
N LYS A 281 -20.04 -29.01 49.80
CA LYS A 281 -18.87 -29.68 50.36
C LYS A 281 -19.13 -31.14 50.72
N LYS A 282 -18.12 -31.97 50.48
CA LYS A 282 -18.10 -33.36 50.95
C LYS A 282 -17.66 -33.38 52.42
N ILE A 283 -18.45 -34.05 53.28
CA ILE A 283 -18.10 -34.21 54.69
C ILE A 283 -17.76 -35.68 54.95
N VAL A 284 -16.54 -35.91 55.45
CA VAL A 284 -16.02 -37.24 55.78
C VAL A 284 -15.80 -37.30 57.32
N ALA A 285 -16.51 -38.20 57.98
CA ALA A 285 -16.24 -38.50 59.34
C ALA A 285 -15.08 -39.47 59.50
N VAL A 286 -14.07 -39.06 60.25
CA VAL A 286 -12.88 -39.88 60.59
C VAL A 286 -12.97 -40.37 62.03
N GLY A 287 -12.89 -41.67 62.18
CA GLY A 287 -13.02 -42.33 63.45
C GLY A 287 -11.90 -41.98 64.45
N THR A 288 -12.26 -41.62 65.65
CA THR A 288 -11.34 -41.34 66.76
C THR A 288 -11.45 -42.34 67.92
N LYS A 289 -12.43 -43.26 67.89
CA LYS A 289 -12.63 -44.23 68.92
C LYS A 289 -11.47 -45.22 68.95
N LYS A 290 -10.72 -45.18 70.02
CA LYS A 290 -9.66 -46.21 70.27
C LYS A 290 -10.36 -47.54 70.67
N MET A 291 -9.93 -48.66 70.04
CA MET A 291 -10.31 -49.98 70.54
C MET A 291 -9.68 -50.16 71.95
N VAL A 292 -10.46 -50.17 72.95
CA VAL A 292 -10.05 -50.70 74.29
C VAL A 292 -10.13 -52.21 74.13
N ALA A 293 -9.00 -52.92 74.10
CA ALA A 293 -9.02 -54.35 74.20
C ALA A 293 -9.59 -54.71 75.62
N SER A 294 -10.83 -55.19 75.66
CA SER A 294 -11.34 -55.86 76.86
C SER A 294 -10.59 -57.14 77.00
N ALA A 295 -9.72 -57.22 77.98
CA ALA A 295 -9.10 -58.46 78.41
C ALA A 295 -10.17 -59.40 78.97
N SER A 296 -10.73 -60.25 78.10
CA SER A 296 -11.40 -61.47 78.59
C SER A 296 -10.37 -62.57 78.62
N SER A 297 -10.04 -63.03 79.77
CA SER A 297 -9.21 -64.20 80.10
C SER A 297 -9.71 -65.45 79.36
N GLY A 298 -8.89 -66.10 78.56
CA GLY A 298 -9.20 -67.41 77.96
C GLY A 298 -8.06 -67.88 77.06
N VAL A 299 -7.05 -68.53 77.69
CA VAL A 299 -6.19 -69.62 77.27
C VAL A 299 -5.97 -69.89 75.81
N GLY A 300 -4.70 -69.86 75.38
CA GLY A 300 -4.24 -70.54 74.12
C GLY A 300 -2.97 -69.98 73.54
N VAL A 301 -1.88 -70.62 73.93
CA VAL A 301 -0.51 -70.47 73.43
C VAL A 301 -0.36 -70.53 71.95
N SER A 302 0.40 -69.61 71.31
CA SER A 302 1.46 -69.96 70.47
C SER A 302 2.41 -68.75 70.23
N ARG A 303 3.68 -68.95 70.62
CA ARG A 303 4.76 -67.98 70.35
C ARG A 303 5.09 -67.96 68.92
N SER A 304 5.20 -66.79 68.34
CA SER A 304 6.28 -66.43 67.44
C SER A 304 6.63 -64.97 67.64
N ASN A 305 7.77 -64.75 68.30
CA ASN A 305 8.44 -63.49 68.43
C ASN A 305 8.82 -63.01 67.08
N ALA A 306 8.28 -61.94 66.59
CA ALA A 306 8.94 -60.97 65.77
C ALA A 306 8.47 -59.59 66.20
N GLU A 307 9.30 -58.94 67.04
CA GLU A 307 9.20 -57.51 67.23
C GLU A 307 9.32 -56.84 65.84
N PRO A 308 8.41 -55.94 65.43
CA PRO A 308 8.71 -55.06 64.32
C PRO A 308 9.81 -54.11 64.83
N SER A 309 11.00 -54.29 64.31
CA SER A 309 12.12 -53.37 64.44
C SER A 309 11.66 -51.97 64.17
N GLY A 310 11.91 -51.07 65.15
CA GLY A 310 11.52 -49.66 65.06
C GLY A 310 11.91 -49.01 63.75
N GLY A 311 10.93 -48.94 62.87
CA GLY A 311 11.02 -48.12 61.68
C GLY A 311 11.02 -46.65 62.08
N LYS A 312 11.98 -45.91 61.62
CA LYS A 312 11.96 -44.43 61.76
C LYS A 312 10.80 -43.89 60.94
N GLU A 313 9.89 -43.16 61.60
CA GLU A 313 8.85 -42.42 60.90
C GLU A 313 9.39 -41.07 60.42
N PHE A 314 9.18 -40.77 59.14
CA PHE A 314 9.60 -39.52 58.54
C PHE A 314 8.37 -38.78 58.00
N TYR A 315 8.28 -37.47 58.30
CA TYR A 315 7.33 -36.60 57.63
C TYR A 315 7.98 -36.06 56.37
N VAL A 316 7.37 -36.33 55.23
CA VAL A 316 7.89 -35.90 53.93
C VAL A 316 6.85 -35.05 53.21
N THR A 317 7.29 -34.00 52.54
CA THR A 317 6.50 -33.26 51.61
C THR A 317 6.68 -33.89 50.23
N ALA A 318 5.61 -34.48 49.70
CA ALA A 318 5.65 -35.11 48.39
C ALA A 318 5.25 -34.09 47.30
N THR A 319 6.07 -33.94 46.28
CA THR A 319 5.75 -33.20 45.06
C THR A 319 5.64 -34.17 43.89
N ALA A 320 4.60 -34.01 43.07
CA ALA A 320 4.41 -34.86 41.90
C ALA A 320 4.87 -34.13 40.64
N TYR A 321 5.68 -34.83 39.83
CA TYR A 321 6.15 -34.35 38.55
C TYR A 321 5.68 -35.28 37.44
N THR A 322 5.44 -34.72 36.23
CA THR A 322 5.14 -35.55 35.08
C THR A 322 6.43 -35.88 34.30
N ALA A 323 6.46 -37.01 33.65
CA ALA A 323 7.59 -37.41 32.79
C ALA A 323 7.80 -36.49 31.57
N TYR A 324 6.88 -35.56 31.33
CA TYR A 324 6.82 -34.66 30.17
C TYR A 324 7.10 -33.20 30.52
N CYS A 325 7.63 -32.92 31.69
CA CYS A 325 7.97 -31.52 32.07
C CYS A 325 9.07 -30.97 31.16
N ASN A 326 9.08 -29.65 30.95
CA ASN A 326 10.08 -28.99 30.12
C ASN A 326 11.48 -29.15 30.75
N GLY A 327 12.44 -29.73 29.99
CA GLY A 327 13.80 -30.06 30.46
C GLY A 327 13.93 -31.40 31.17
N CYS A 328 12.84 -32.19 31.32
CA CYS A 328 12.92 -33.51 31.92
C CYS A 328 13.30 -34.60 30.91
N SER A 329 14.26 -35.44 31.28
CA SER A 329 14.66 -36.62 30.46
C SER A 329 13.57 -37.69 30.38
N GLY A 330 12.68 -37.73 31.37
CA GLY A 330 11.70 -38.83 31.54
C GLY A 330 12.30 -40.14 32.02
N ILE A 331 13.58 -40.14 32.40
CA ILE A 331 14.31 -41.33 32.92
C ILE A 331 14.64 -41.07 34.37
N THR A 332 14.36 -42.04 35.24
CA THR A 332 14.75 -41.97 36.65
C THR A 332 16.23 -42.14 36.83
N HIS A 333 16.82 -41.79 38.00
CA HIS A 333 18.22 -42.01 38.31
C HIS A 333 18.59 -43.50 38.24
N THR A 334 17.63 -44.37 38.51
CA THR A 334 17.83 -45.84 38.42
C THR A 334 17.57 -46.39 37.01
N GLY A 335 17.43 -45.53 35.99
CA GLY A 335 17.34 -45.94 34.57
C GLY A 335 15.96 -46.33 34.07
N ILE A 336 14.92 -46.15 34.86
CA ILE A 336 13.54 -46.49 34.43
C ILE A 336 12.99 -45.37 33.53
N ASN A 337 12.64 -45.72 32.28
CA ASN A 337 12.00 -44.77 31.36
C ASN A 337 10.50 -44.68 31.67
N LEU A 338 10.09 -43.55 32.26
CA LEU A 338 8.71 -43.31 32.68
C LEU A 338 7.78 -42.97 31.46
N ARG A 339 8.36 -42.53 30.35
CA ARG A 339 7.58 -42.28 29.12
C ARG A 339 7.18 -43.59 28.45
N ALA A 340 8.07 -44.57 28.50
CA ALA A 340 7.79 -45.90 27.96
C ALA A 340 6.96 -46.77 28.91
N ASN A 341 6.97 -46.43 30.22
CA ASN A 341 6.30 -47.22 31.26
C ASN A 341 5.42 -46.32 32.17
N PRO A 342 4.31 -45.78 31.62
CA PRO A 342 3.52 -44.76 32.30
C PRO A 342 2.78 -45.24 33.57
N ASN A 343 2.66 -46.58 33.77
CA ASN A 343 1.96 -47.19 34.93
C ASN A 343 2.93 -47.57 36.08
N VAL A 344 4.23 -47.40 35.90
CA VAL A 344 5.19 -47.70 36.97
C VAL A 344 5.08 -46.64 38.09
N LYS A 345 4.93 -47.12 39.32
CA LYS A 345 4.89 -46.25 40.49
C LYS A 345 6.32 -46.09 41.03
N VAL A 346 6.84 -44.89 40.91
CA VAL A 346 8.18 -44.55 41.43
C VAL A 346 8.08 -43.29 42.31
N ILE A 347 8.97 -43.21 43.28
CA ILE A 347 9.20 -42.03 44.09
C ILE A 347 10.69 -41.63 43.99
N ALA A 348 10.95 -40.34 43.92
CA ALA A 348 12.32 -39.86 44.06
C ALA A 348 12.53 -39.56 45.57
N VAL A 349 13.58 -40.16 46.10
CA VAL A 349 13.99 -39.94 47.48
C VAL A 349 15.45 -39.53 47.55
N ASP A 350 15.82 -38.75 48.56
CA ASP A 350 17.21 -38.49 48.85
C ASP A 350 17.81 -39.74 49.51
N PRO A 351 18.76 -40.43 48.91
CA PRO A 351 19.35 -41.65 49.44
C PRO A 351 20.13 -41.44 50.78
N LYS A 352 20.41 -40.17 51.14
CA LYS A 352 21.00 -39.83 52.46
C LYS A 352 19.95 -39.83 53.59
N VAL A 353 18.64 -39.69 53.21
CA VAL A 353 17.53 -39.64 54.18
C VAL A 353 16.80 -40.97 54.19
N ILE A 354 16.55 -41.54 53.01
CA ILE A 354 15.85 -42.84 52.87
C ILE A 354 16.80 -43.78 52.10
N PRO A 355 17.42 -44.77 52.72
CA PRO A 355 18.27 -45.71 52.01
C PRO A 355 17.50 -46.48 50.95
N LEU A 356 18.08 -46.65 49.77
CA LEU A 356 17.52 -47.38 48.64
C LEU A 356 17.54 -48.89 48.89
#